data_37285572ce20a21bcbddef5348c6a4de
#
_entry.id   37285572ce20a21bcbddef5348c6a4de
#
_cell.length_a   1.000
_cell.length_b   1.000
_cell.length_c   1.000
_cell.angle_alpha   90.00
_cell.angle_beta   90.00
_cell.angle_gamma   90.00
#
_symmetry.space_group_name_H-M   'P 1'
#
loop_
_entity.id
_entity.type
_entity.pdbx_description
1 polymer ?
#
loop_
_entity_poly.entity_id
_entity_poly.type
_entity_poly.pdbx_seq_one_letter_code
_entity_poly.pdbx_strand_id
1 'polypeptide(L)'
;MVVNSVLPVKPMYDILKEFTGVAQIGVPTSVVLVNPGLGVKSLKELIALAQSRPGKILFGTSGAGSGTHMTTEIFNMNAGIKTVHVAFKGLPEVMIEVAAGRLNYGIISMGASMPFIQEKRVTPLAVVA
;
A
#
# COMPACT_ATOMS: atom_id res chain seq x y z
N MET A 1 -9.42 8.19 -7.78
CA MET A 1 -9.92 9.36 -8.55
C MET A 1 -10.39 10.52 -7.66
N VAL A 2 -11.25 10.31 -6.69
CA VAL A 2 -11.72 11.38 -5.78
C VAL A 2 -10.58 12.03 -4.99
N VAL A 3 -9.57 11.27 -4.61
CA VAL A 3 -8.38 11.75 -3.90
C VAL A 3 -7.67 12.88 -4.65
N ASN A 4 -7.61 12.82 -5.98
CA ASN A 4 -6.93 13.84 -6.78
C ASN A 4 -7.58 15.23 -6.67
N SER A 5 -8.85 15.32 -6.32
CA SER A 5 -9.54 16.60 -6.16
C SER A 5 -9.17 17.35 -4.88
N VAL A 6 -8.55 16.68 -3.91
CA VAL A 6 -8.11 17.26 -2.63
C VAL A 6 -6.59 17.36 -2.48
N LEU A 7 -5.84 16.91 -3.48
CA LEU A 7 -4.39 17.06 -3.49
C LEU A 7 -3.96 18.46 -3.95
N PRO A 8 -2.78 18.95 -3.54
CA PRO A 8 -2.28 20.26 -3.93
C PRO A 8 -2.03 20.43 -5.42
N VAL A 9 -1.87 19.33 -6.16
CA VAL A 9 -1.77 19.35 -7.63
C VAL A 9 -3.15 19.40 -8.23
N LYS A 10 -3.49 20.50 -8.90
CA LYS A 10 -4.80 20.70 -9.52
C LYS A 10 -4.98 19.74 -10.70
N PRO A 11 -5.96 18.82 -10.69
CA PRO A 11 -6.25 17.97 -11.82
C PRO A 11 -6.84 18.78 -12.99
N MET A 12 -6.72 18.24 -14.21
CA MET A 12 -7.27 18.86 -15.42
C MET A 12 -8.80 18.81 -15.51
N TYR A 13 -9.46 18.12 -14.57
CA TYR A 13 -10.91 17.93 -14.53
C TYR A 13 -11.44 17.98 -13.09
N ASP A 14 -12.71 18.34 -12.93
CA ASP A 14 -13.41 18.26 -11.63
C ASP A 14 -14.24 16.97 -11.59
N ILE A 15 -13.77 16.00 -10.84
CA ILE A 15 -14.38 14.66 -10.79
C ILE A 15 -15.79 14.68 -10.22
N LEU A 16 -16.09 15.63 -9.32
CA LEU A 16 -17.42 15.72 -8.70
C LEU A 16 -18.45 16.41 -9.59
N LYS A 17 -18.01 17.24 -10.54
CA LYS A 17 -18.86 17.99 -11.45
C LYS A 17 -18.95 17.42 -12.86
N GLU A 18 -17.85 16.84 -13.36
CA GLU A 18 -17.73 16.44 -14.75
C GLU A 18 -18.00 14.94 -14.98
N PHE A 19 -18.05 14.13 -13.92
CA PHE A 19 -18.25 12.69 -14.01
C PHE A 19 -19.52 12.26 -13.28
N THR A 20 -20.26 11.34 -13.90
CA THR A 20 -21.43 10.69 -13.29
C THR A 20 -21.11 9.23 -13.04
N GLY A 21 -21.37 8.74 -11.81
CA GLY A 21 -21.23 7.33 -11.47
C GLY A 21 -22.26 6.48 -12.24
N VAL A 22 -21.81 5.45 -12.95
CA VAL A 22 -22.67 4.54 -13.71
C VAL A 22 -23.01 3.30 -12.90
N ALA A 23 -22.02 2.66 -12.28
CA ALA A 23 -22.21 1.48 -11.45
C ALA A 23 -20.98 1.24 -10.55
N GLN A 24 -21.21 0.65 -9.40
CA GLN A 24 -20.15 0.11 -8.55
C GLN A 24 -19.97 -1.38 -8.88
N ILE A 25 -18.83 -1.73 -9.49
CA ILE A 25 -18.54 -3.12 -9.90
C ILE A 25 -18.02 -3.95 -8.72
N GLY A 26 -17.43 -3.31 -7.72
CA GLY A 26 -16.91 -3.97 -6.53
C GLY A 26 -16.04 -3.04 -5.69
N VAL A 27 -15.68 -3.52 -4.50
CA VAL A 27 -14.71 -2.86 -3.63
C VAL A 27 -13.41 -3.65 -3.70
N PRO A 28 -12.30 -3.04 -4.12
CA PRO A 28 -11.04 -3.76 -4.16
C PRO A 28 -10.58 -4.12 -2.75
N THR A 29 -10.31 -5.39 -2.54
CA THR A 29 -9.70 -5.90 -1.31
C THR A 29 -8.19 -5.77 -1.42
N SER A 30 -7.57 -5.17 -0.42
CA SER A 30 -6.12 -5.03 -0.31
C SER A 30 -5.57 -5.93 0.79
N VAL A 31 -4.29 -6.25 0.69
CA VAL A 31 -3.60 -7.09 1.66
C VAL A 31 -2.31 -6.40 2.10
N VAL A 32 -2.01 -6.48 3.38
CA VAL A 32 -0.73 -6.03 3.94
C VAL A 32 0.29 -7.13 3.72
N LEU A 33 1.33 -6.83 2.95
CA LEU A 33 2.39 -7.74 2.58
C LEU A 33 3.72 -7.27 3.13
N VAL A 34 4.53 -8.23 3.59
CA VAL A 34 5.90 -7.98 4.02
C VAL A 34 6.89 -8.87 3.30
N ASN A 35 8.14 -8.44 3.27
CA ASN A 35 9.24 -9.31 2.84
C ASN A 35 9.41 -10.45 3.86
N PRO A 36 9.53 -11.71 3.42
CA PRO A 36 9.72 -12.84 4.34
C PRO A 36 10.96 -12.73 5.22
N GLY A 37 12.01 -12.07 4.73
CA GLY A 37 13.26 -11.84 5.47
C GLY A 37 13.11 -10.82 6.60
N LEU A 38 12.00 -10.09 6.69
CA LEU A 38 11.72 -9.17 7.80
C LEU A 38 11.46 -9.89 9.12
N GLY A 39 11.06 -11.16 9.06
CA GLY A 39 10.84 -12.01 10.24
C GLY A 39 9.55 -11.72 11.00
N VAL A 40 8.66 -10.88 10.46
CA VAL A 40 7.34 -10.58 11.05
C VAL A 40 6.29 -11.55 10.53
N LYS A 41 5.45 -12.06 11.42
CA LYS A 41 4.41 -13.04 11.11
C LYS A 41 2.99 -12.53 11.35
N SER A 42 2.85 -11.34 11.93
CA SER A 42 1.55 -10.73 12.22
C SER A 42 1.60 -9.21 12.01
N LEU A 43 0.42 -8.62 11.83
CA LEU A 43 0.29 -7.17 11.73
C LEU A 43 0.79 -6.46 13.00
N LYS A 44 0.53 -7.07 14.15
CA LYS A 44 0.99 -6.57 15.45
C LYS A 44 2.51 -6.50 15.53
N GLU A 45 3.19 -7.53 15.02
CA GLU A 45 4.66 -7.56 14.98
C GLU A 45 5.23 -6.52 14.02
N LEU A 46 4.58 -6.30 12.86
CA LEU A 46 4.96 -5.24 11.92
C LEU A 46 4.87 -3.86 12.58
N ILE A 47 3.76 -3.59 13.27
CA ILE A 47 3.55 -2.32 13.97
C ILE A 47 4.61 -2.14 15.07
N ALA A 48 4.85 -3.16 15.88
CA ALA A 48 5.87 -3.11 16.93
C ALA A 48 7.27 -2.86 16.36
N LEU A 49 7.62 -3.52 15.27
CA LEU A 49 8.91 -3.30 14.60
C LEU A 49 9.04 -1.87 14.08
N ALA A 50 8.00 -1.35 13.44
CA ALA A 50 8.00 0.01 12.90
C ALA A 50 8.07 1.07 14.02
N GLN A 51 7.41 0.84 15.14
CA GLN A 51 7.49 1.70 16.33
C GLN A 51 8.89 1.69 16.97
N SER A 52 9.57 0.54 16.95
CA SER A 52 10.93 0.42 17.48
C SER A 52 11.99 1.04 16.57
N ARG A 53 11.66 1.25 15.28
CA ARG A 53 12.58 1.79 14.27
C ARG A 53 11.92 2.90 13.45
N PRO A 54 11.54 4.04 14.07
CA PRO A 54 10.85 5.12 13.35
C PRO A 54 11.70 5.66 12.21
N GLY A 55 11.09 5.81 11.02
CA GLY A 55 11.77 6.30 9.83
C GLY A 55 12.75 5.32 9.18
N LYS A 56 12.79 4.06 9.59
CA LYS A 56 13.66 3.02 9.02
C LYS A 56 12.93 1.98 8.19
N ILE A 57 11.63 1.90 8.33
CA ILE A 57 10.78 0.94 7.60
C ILE A 57 10.28 1.59 6.32
N LEU A 58 10.52 0.94 5.19
CA LEU A 58 10.17 1.44 3.86
C LEU A 58 8.90 0.76 3.35
N PHE A 59 8.00 1.53 2.77
CA PHE A 59 6.84 0.99 2.06
C PHE A 59 6.75 1.53 0.63
N GLY A 60 6.25 0.71 -0.26
CA GLY A 60 6.09 1.07 -1.66
C GLY A 60 4.65 1.29 -2.08
N THR A 61 4.45 2.19 -3.03
CA THR A 61 3.15 2.49 -3.63
C THR A 61 3.28 2.68 -5.14
N SER A 62 2.14 2.64 -5.84
CA SER A 62 2.08 2.91 -7.28
C SER A 62 2.13 4.40 -7.65
N GLY A 63 2.65 5.22 -6.76
CA GLY A 63 2.84 6.65 -6.96
C GLY A 63 2.27 7.51 -5.84
N ALA A 64 2.77 8.73 -5.73
CA ALA A 64 2.29 9.70 -4.77
C ALA A 64 0.82 10.08 -5.08
N GLY A 65 -0.04 10.04 -4.06
CA GLY A 65 -1.47 10.31 -4.21
C GLY A 65 -2.30 9.16 -4.78
N SER A 66 -1.69 8.01 -5.06
CA SER A 66 -2.40 6.80 -5.48
C SER A 66 -3.26 6.21 -4.34
N GLY A 67 -4.20 5.35 -4.70
CA GLY A 67 -5.01 4.64 -3.69
C GLY A 67 -4.16 3.83 -2.71
N THR A 68 -3.09 3.20 -3.18
CA THR A 68 -2.15 2.47 -2.32
C THR A 68 -1.40 3.39 -1.36
N HIS A 69 -1.03 4.59 -1.82
CA HIS A 69 -0.41 5.60 -0.96
C HIS A 69 -1.35 6.04 0.16
N MET A 70 -2.57 6.43 -0.20
CA MET A 70 -3.56 6.90 0.78
C MET A 70 -3.93 5.81 1.79
N THR A 71 -4.17 4.58 1.32
CA THR A 71 -4.49 3.45 2.20
C THR A 71 -3.36 3.18 3.19
N THR A 72 -2.11 3.20 2.71
CA THR A 72 -0.95 2.95 3.58
C THR A 72 -0.73 4.08 4.58
N GLU A 73 -0.91 5.33 4.19
CA GLU A 73 -0.79 6.47 5.11
C GLU A 73 -1.88 6.46 6.19
N ILE A 74 -3.13 6.12 5.85
CA ILE A 74 -4.20 5.94 6.83
C ILE A 74 -3.84 4.83 7.82
N PHE A 75 -3.31 3.72 7.32
CA PHE A 75 -2.83 2.63 8.17
C PHE A 75 -1.71 3.11 9.12
N ASN A 76 -0.72 3.81 8.59
CA ASN A 76 0.42 4.33 9.38
C ASN A 76 -0.05 5.29 10.48
N MET A 77 -0.97 6.19 10.16
CA MET A 77 -1.56 7.12 11.11
C MET A 77 -2.31 6.38 12.23
N ASN A 78 -3.16 5.44 11.86
CA ASN A 78 -3.94 4.66 12.85
C ASN A 78 -3.07 3.77 13.73
N ALA A 79 -1.99 3.25 13.18
CA ALA A 79 -1.03 2.42 13.90
C ALA A 79 0.00 3.24 14.71
N GLY A 80 0.06 4.54 14.50
CA GLY A 80 1.03 5.41 15.18
C GLY A 80 2.48 5.10 14.78
N ILE A 81 2.72 4.76 13.51
CA ILE A 81 4.05 4.42 13.00
C ILE A 81 4.55 5.45 12.00
N LYS A 82 5.87 5.66 12.00
CA LYS A 82 6.57 6.54 11.06
C LYS A 82 7.40 5.70 10.11
N THR A 83 6.98 5.63 8.86
CA THR A 83 7.63 4.87 7.81
C THR A 83 7.98 5.76 6.63
N VAL A 84 8.83 5.29 5.74
CA VAL A 84 9.31 6.06 4.59
C VAL A 84 8.63 5.57 3.32
N HIS A 85 7.98 6.49 2.62
CA HIS A 85 7.31 6.24 1.35
C HIS A 85 8.30 6.19 0.18
N VAL A 86 8.18 5.15 -0.63
CA VAL A 86 8.88 5.02 -1.90
C VAL A 86 7.85 4.84 -3.01
N ALA A 87 7.80 5.82 -3.93
CA ALA A 87 6.86 5.81 -5.05
C ALA A 87 7.45 5.10 -6.26
N PHE A 88 6.65 4.23 -6.88
CA PHE A 88 6.96 3.53 -8.12
C PHE A 88 5.93 3.89 -9.20
N LYS A 89 6.17 3.46 -10.43
CA LYS A 89 5.25 3.69 -11.56
C LYS A 89 4.05 2.76 -11.54
N GLY A 90 4.15 1.61 -10.86
CA GLY A 90 3.07 0.64 -10.80
C GLY A 90 3.28 -0.42 -9.72
N LEU A 91 2.21 -1.17 -9.42
CA LEU A 91 2.22 -2.23 -8.42
C LEU A 91 3.18 -3.40 -8.73
N PRO A 92 3.41 -3.80 -9.99
CA PRO A 92 4.37 -4.86 -10.29
C PRO A 92 5.79 -4.55 -9.78
N GLU A 93 6.24 -3.30 -9.92
CA GLU A 93 7.54 -2.88 -9.41
C GLU A 93 7.58 -2.95 -7.88
N VAL A 94 6.54 -2.48 -7.21
CA VAL A 94 6.42 -2.57 -5.75
C VAL A 94 6.52 -4.01 -5.27
N MET A 95 5.82 -4.94 -5.93
CA MET A 95 5.85 -6.37 -5.57
C MET A 95 7.24 -6.98 -5.69
N ILE A 96 7.95 -6.64 -6.76
CA ILE A 96 9.34 -7.10 -6.99
C ILE A 96 10.24 -6.58 -5.87
N GLU A 97 10.12 -5.31 -5.50
CA GLU A 97 10.94 -4.67 -4.48
C GLU A 97 10.66 -5.22 -3.07
N VAL A 98 9.39 -5.49 -2.74
CA VAL A 98 9.03 -6.16 -1.47
C VAL A 98 9.58 -7.59 -1.45
N ALA A 99 9.40 -8.34 -2.52
CA ALA A 99 9.91 -9.72 -2.62
C ALA A 99 11.43 -9.79 -2.52
N ALA A 100 12.13 -8.81 -3.08
CA ALA A 100 13.59 -8.71 -3.03
C ALA A 100 14.15 -8.18 -1.69
N GLY A 101 13.30 -7.67 -0.79
CA GLY A 101 13.72 -7.12 0.49
C GLY A 101 14.24 -5.68 0.44
N ARG A 102 14.12 -4.99 -0.69
CA ARG A 102 14.46 -3.57 -0.81
C ARG A 102 13.37 -2.66 -0.24
N LEU A 103 12.13 -3.15 -0.19
CA LEU A 103 11.04 -2.60 0.59
C LEU A 103 10.67 -3.55 1.72
N ASN A 104 10.20 -3.02 2.83
CA ASN A 104 9.81 -3.83 3.99
C ASN A 104 8.37 -4.33 3.87
N TYR A 105 7.43 -3.45 3.44
CA TYR A 105 6.03 -3.81 3.29
C TYR A 105 5.34 -2.99 2.21
N GLY A 106 4.13 -3.43 1.88
CA GLY A 106 3.20 -2.71 1.02
C GLY A 106 1.76 -3.12 1.31
N ILE A 107 0.82 -2.24 1.03
CA ILE A 107 -0.62 -2.54 1.06
C ILE A 107 -1.11 -2.52 -0.37
N ILE A 108 -1.37 -3.71 -0.92
CA ILE A 108 -1.52 -3.93 -2.36
C ILE A 108 -2.80 -4.72 -2.62
N SER A 109 -3.42 -4.52 -3.77
CA SER A 109 -4.62 -5.27 -4.14
C SER A 109 -4.37 -6.78 -4.13
N MET A 110 -5.34 -7.53 -3.64
CA MET A 110 -5.27 -9.00 -3.52
C MET A 110 -4.95 -9.65 -4.87
N GLY A 111 -5.59 -9.19 -5.95
CA GLY A 111 -5.38 -9.75 -7.29
C GLY A 111 -3.92 -9.64 -7.77
N ALA A 112 -3.29 -8.49 -7.55
CA ALA A 112 -1.88 -8.29 -7.92
C ALA A 112 -0.92 -9.08 -7.02
N SER A 113 -1.33 -9.38 -5.80
CA SER A 113 -0.50 -10.03 -4.78
C SER A 113 -0.50 -11.56 -4.88
N MET A 114 -1.57 -12.15 -5.41
CA MET A 114 -1.78 -13.61 -5.39
C MET A 114 -0.61 -14.42 -5.96
N PRO A 115 -0.03 -14.10 -7.13
CA PRO A 115 1.10 -14.88 -7.64
C PRO A 115 2.29 -14.92 -6.69
N PHE A 116 2.62 -13.77 -6.10
CA PHE A 116 3.75 -13.65 -5.16
C PHE A 116 3.49 -14.37 -3.83
N ILE A 117 2.23 -14.39 -3.37
CA ILE A 117 1.82 -15.12 -2.17
C ILE A 117 1.92 -16.63 -2.42
N GLN A 118 1.41 -17.12 -3.55
CA GLN A 118 1.45 -18.52 -3.92
C GLN A 118 2.88 -19.05 -4.09
N GLU A 119 3.76 -18.23 -4.65
CA GLU A 119 5.19 -18.52 -4.78
C GLU A 119 5.97 -18.33 -3.46
N LYS A 120 5.32 -17.92 -2.38
CA LYS A 120 5.92 -17.63 -1.06
C LYS A 120 7.04 -16.58 -1.11
N ARG A 121 6.96 -15.65 -2.06
CA ARG A 121 7.91 -14.55 -2.25
C ARG A 121 7.63 -13.37 -1.35
N VAL A 122 6.41 -13.27 -0.86
CA VAL A 122 5.95 -12.29 0.13
C VAL A 122 5.09 -12.97 1.18
N THR A 123 5.00 -12.38 2.38
CA THR A 123 4.18 -12.89 3.48
C THR A 123 2.97 -11.99 3.68
N PRO A 124 1.75 -12.50 3.50
CA PRO A 124 0.53 -11.74 3.82
C PRO A 124 0.30 -11.72 5.32
N LEU A 125 -0.01 -10.55 5.88
CA LEU A 125 -0.28 -10.38 7.31
C LEU A 125 -1.75 -10.14 7.64
N ALA A 126 -2.42 -9.33 6.82
CA ALA A 126 -3.80 -8.93 7.08
C ALA A 126 -4.49 -8.49 5.79
N VAL A 127 -5.80 -8.59 5.76
CA VAL A 127 -6.65 -8.10 4.68
C VAL A 127 -7.24 -6.76 5.12
N VAL A 128 -7.18 -5.79 4.22
CA VAL A 128 -7.80 -4.47 4.37
C VAL A 128 -9.07 -4.48 3.55
N ALA A 129 -10.17 -4.45 4.24
CA ALA A 129 -11.51 -4.42 3.63
C ALA A 129 -12.08 -3.00 3.60
#